data_2ff8e3362133a7efb969ecac9ffb38e1
#
_entry.id   2ff8e3362133a7efb969ecac9ffb38e1
#
_cell.length_a   1.000
_cell.length_b   1.000
_cell.length_c   1.000
_cell.angle_alpha   90.00
_cell.angle_beta   90.00
_cell.angle_gamma   90.00
#
_symmetry.space_group_name_H-M   'P 1'
#
loop_
_entity.id
_entity.type
_entity.pdbx_description
1 polymer ?
#
loop_
_entity_poly.entity_id
_entity_poly.type
_entity_poly.pdbx_seq_one_letter_code
_entity_poly.pdbx_strand_id
1 'polypeptide(L)'
;MTRKLNIAVIGTGGIVNAHMPGWIDAPHAQVVTGYDQVPAAAQAWAAKYGIPKVAGSVEEILADKSIDAVDICVPNRAHAPIAIAALQAGKHVLCEKPLAPTPEEVRQMIAARDASGRMLM
;
A
#
# COMPACT_ATOMS: atom_id res chain seq x y z
N MET A 1 14.11 -15.67 15.37
CA MET A 1 13.42 -14.38 15.57
C MET A 1 12.82 -13.92 14.25
N THR A 2 11.54 -13.57 14.26
CA THR A 2 10.86 -13.15 13.05
C THR A 2 11.04 -11.64 12.87
N ARG A 3 11.50 -11.21 11.69
CA ARG A 3 11.56 -9.78 11.41
C ARG A 3 10.17 -9.21 11.18
N LYS A 4 10.01 -7.92 11.40
CA LYS A 4 8.76 -7.24 11.07
C LYS A 4 8.62 -7.09 9.56
N LEU A 5 7.40 -7.18 9.06
CA LEU A 5 7.10 -6.88 7.67
C LEU A 5 7.16 -5.37 7.46
N ASN A 6 7.78 -4.95 6.38
CA ASN A 6 7.86 -3.54 6.02
C ASN A 6 6.69 -3.16 5.12
N ILE A 7 5.90 -2.20 5.57
CA ILE A 7 4.68 -1.77 4.90
C ILE A 7 4.91 -0.39 4.30
N ALA A 8 4.45 -0.20 3.07
CA ALA A 8 4.37 1.12 2.44
C ALA A 8 2.91 1.51 2.27
N VAL A 9 2.57 2.74 2.60
CA VAL A 9 1.22 3.29 2.42
C VAL A 9 1.17 4.09 1.13
N ILE A 10 0.23 3.79 0.26
CA ILE A 10 0.01 4.51 -0.99
C ILE A 10 -1.33 5.24 -0.88
N GLY A 11 -1.27 6.55 -0.83
CA GLY A 11 -2.42 7.41 -0.56
C GLY A 11 -2.49 7.77 0.92
N THR A 12 -2.28 9.05 1.23
CA THR A 12 -2.19 9.53 2.62
C THR A 12 -3.33 10.49 2.97
N GLY A 13 -4.48 10.33 2.31
CA GLY A 13 -5.68 11.10 2.59
C GLY A 13 -6.41 10.63 3.84
N GLY A 14 -7.66 11.06 4.00
CA GLY A 14 -8.42 10.87 5.24
C GLY A 14 -8.52 9.44 5.73
N ILE A 15 -8.74 8.47 4.80
CA ILE A 15 -8.98 7.08 5.20
C ILE A 15 -7.75 6.42 5.85
N VAL A 16 -6.56 6.89 5.54
CA VAL A 16 -5.34 6.30 6.11
C VAL A 16 -5.31 6.47 7.63
N ASN A 17 -5.96 7.49 8.16
CA ASN A 17 -6.04 7.69 9.60
C ASN A 17 -6.83 6.59 10.31
N ALA A 18 -7.68 5.85 9.59
CA ALA A 18 -8.35 4.67 10.13
C ALA A 18 -7.45 3.44 10.11
N HIS A 19 -6.49 3.39 9.18
CA HIS A 19 -5.57 2.26 9.05
C HIS A 19 -4.38 2.34 10.02
N MET A 20 -3.87 3.55 10.27
CA MET A 20 -2.62 3.72 11.01
C MET A 20 -2.65 3.16 12.44
N PRO A 21 -3.72 3.30 13.23
CA PRO A 21 -3.74 2.67 14.56
C PRO A 21 -3.52 1.17 14.51
N GLY A 22 -4.10 0.49 13.51
CA GLY A 22 -3.89 -0.95 13.34
C GLY A 22 -2.46 -1.29 13.00
N TRP A 23 -1.82 -0.51 12.13
CA TRP A 23 -0.41 -0.73 11.81
C TRP A 23 0.50 -0.46 13.00
N ILE A 24 0.24 0.59 13.76
CA ILE A 24 1.04 0.94 14.94
C ILE A 24 0.96 -0.17 15.98
N ASP A 25 -0.21 -0.76 16.18
CA ASP A 25 -0.42 -1.81 17.16
C ASP A 25 0.02 -3.20 16.66
N ALA A 26 0.29 -3.36 15.36
CA ALA A 26 0.65 -4.66 14.81
C ALA A 26 2.04 -5.09 15.31
N PRO A 27 2.15 -6.27 15.94
CA PRO A 27 3.43 -6.68 16.53
C PRO A 27 4.46 -7.13 15.51
N HIS A 28 4.03 -7.50 14.29
CA HIS A 28 4.89 -8.09 13.26
C HIS A 28 4.98 -7.25 12.00
N ALA A 29 4.50 -6.00 12.03
CA ALA A 29 4.55 -5.11 10.88
C ALA A 29 4.93 -3.70 11.31
N GLN A 30 5.52 -2.96 10.39
CA GLN A 30 5.86 -1.55 10.61
C GLN A 30 5.72 -0.79 9.30
N VAL A 31 5.17 0.41 9.38
CA VAL A 31 5.08 1.30 8.22
C VAL A 31 6.40 2.07 8.11
N VAL A 32 7.10 1.89 7.00
CA VAL A 32 8.44 2.47 6.82
C VAL A 32 8.46 3.60 5.81
N THR A 33 7.48 3.71 4.93
CA THR A 33 7.41 4.75 3.92
C THR A 33 5.99 4.90 3.41
N GLY A 34 5.75 5.94 2.65
CA GLY A 34 4.48 6.15 1.97
C GLY A 34 4.60 7.14 0.83
N TYR A 35 3.56 7.22 0.03
CA TYR A 35 3.50 8.10 -1.11
C TYR A 35 2.10 8.69 -1.26
N ASP A 36 2.05 9.96 -1.67
CA ASP A 36 0.82 10.61 -2.12
C ASP A 36 1.17 11.48 -3.33
N GLN A 37 0.25 11.59 -4.28
CA GLN A 37 0.46 12.45 -5.44
C GLN A 37 0.54 13.94 -5.05
N VAL A 38 0.06 14.28 -3.84
CA VAL A 38 0.24 15.61 -3.25
C VAL A 38 1.36 15.51 -2.20
N PRO A 39 2.57 15.99 -2.51
CA PRO A 39 3.72 15.82 -1.60
C PRO A 39 3.48 16.37 -0.20
N ALA A 40 2.78 17.50 -0.08
CA ALA A 40 2.49 18.09 1.22
C ALA A 40 1.62 17.16 2.08
N ALA A 41 0.70 16.41 1.48
CA ALA A 41 -0.13 15.45 2.20
C ALA A 41 0.70 14.28 2.74
N ALA A 42 1.61 13.77 1.94
CA ALA A 42 2.50 12.70 2.38
C ALA A 42 3.41 13.16 3.51
N GLN A 43 3.94 14.36 3.42
CA GLN A 43 4.83 14.92 4.44
C GLN A 43 4.09 15.14 5.76
N ALA A 44 2.88 15.67 5.71
CA ALA A 44 2.06 15.86 6.91
C ALA A 44 1.73 14.53 7.58
N TRP A 45 1.37 13.53 6.79
CA TRP A 45 1.10 12.18 7.29
C TRP A 45 2.34 11.57 7.94
N ALA A 46 3.48 11.67 7.29
CA ALA A 46 4.74 11.13 7.81
C ALA A 46 5.14 11.80 9.12
N ALA A 47 4.98 13.13 9.21
CA ALA A 47 5.26 13.84 10.43
C ALA A 47 4.33 13.44 11.58
N LYS A 48 3.04 13.25 11.27
CA LYS A 48 2.05 12.88 12.27
C LYS A 48 2.33 11.51 12.88
N TYR A 49 2.78 10.56 12.08
CA TYR A 49 2.95 9.18 12.52
C TYR A 49 4.41 8.75 12.71
N GLY A 50 5.36 9.68 12.56
CA GLY A 50 6.77 9.36 12.75
C GLY A 50 7.33 8.44 11.69
N ILE A 51 6.85 8.54 10.45
CA ILE A 51 7.33 7.71 9.35
C ILE A 51 8.67 8.25 8.84
N PRO A 52 9.71 7.42 8.74
CA PRO A 52 11.06 7.91 8.47
C PRO A 52 11.29 8.39 7.03
N LYS A 53 10.46 7.97 6.07
CA LYS A 53 10.72 8.26 4.66
C LYS A 53 9.41 8.49 3.90
N VAL A 54 9.43 9.45 2.97
CA VAL A 54 8.37 9.65 2.00
C VAL A 54 8.93 9.31 0.63
N ALA A 55 8.26 8.40 -0.09
CA ALA A 55 8.69 7.98 -1.42
C ALA A 55 8.33 9.04 -2.46
N GLY A 56 9.13 9.13 -3.51
CA GLY A 56 8.91 10.08 -4.60
C GLY A 56 7.91 9.59 -5.63
N SER A 57 7.61 8.29 -5.66
CA SER A 57 6.68 7.71 -6.63
C SER A 57 6.23 6.32 -6.15
N VAL A 58 5.15 5.81 -6.77
CA VAL A 58 4.71 4.43 -6.55
C VAL A 58 5.79 3.47 -7.05
N GLU A 59 6.40 3.77 -8.19
CA GLU A 59 7.46 2.95 -8.78
C GLU A 59 8.64 2.77 -7.84
N GLU A 60 9.01 3.82 -7.11
CA GLU A 60 10.09 3.74 -6.12
C GLU A 60 9.75 2.71 -5.03
N ILE A 61 8.51 2.72 -4.54
CA ILE A 61 8.05 1.75 -3.55
C ILE A 61 8.10 0.33 -4.13
N LEU A 62 7.59 0.15 -5.33
CA LEU A 62 7.50 -1.18 -5.94
C LEU A 62 8.87 -1.76 -6.29
N ALA A 63 9.86 -0.91 -6.57
CA ALA A 63 11.23 -1.34 -6.84
C ALA A 63 12.03 -1.65 -5.57
N ASP A 64 11.56 -1.21 -4.42
CA ASP A 64 12.26 -1.39 -3.15
C ASP A 64 12.02 -2.81 -2.61
N LYS A 65 13.04 -3.64 -2.68
CA LYS A 65 12.95 -5.05 -2.26
C LYS A 65 12.76 -5.23 -0.76
N SER A 66 13.01 -4.20 0.03
CA SER A 66 12.79 -4.26 1.48
C SER A 66 11.32 -4.11 1.86
N ILE A 67 10.47 -3.65 0.94
CA ILE A 67 9.03 -3.51 1.17
C ILE A 67 8.34 -4.85 0.93
N ASP A 68 7.59 -5.31 1.91
CA ASP A 68 6.88 -6.60 1.85
C ASP A 68 5.44 -6.47 1.37
N ALA A 69 4.78 -5.38 1.73
CA ALA A 69 3.37 -5.17 1.43
C ALA A 69 3.06 -3.70 1.24
N VAL A 70 1.99 -3.44 0.51
CA VAL A 70 1.48 -2.08 0.33
C VAL A 70 0.05 -1.98 0.85
N ASP A 71 -0.28 -0.86 1.46
CA ASP A 71 -1.63 -0.50 1.90
C ASP A 71 -2.13 0.61 0.98
N ILE A 72 -3.13 0.29 0.15
CA ILE A 72 -3.60 1.18 -0.90
C ILE A 72 -4.83 1.95 -0.43
N CYS A 73 -4.68 3.25 -0.25
CA CYS A 73 -5.71 4.16 0.25
C CYS A 73 -6.01 5.31 -0.72
N VAL A 74 -5.75 5.11 -2.01
CA VAL A 74 -6.04 6.10 -3.06
C VAL A 74 -7.52 6.04 -3.47
N PRO A 75 -8.03 6.99 -4.28
CA PRO A 75 -9.39 6.88 -4.83
C PRO A 75 -9.59 5.56 -5.58
N ASN A 76 -10.82 5.01 -5.53
CA ASN A 76 -11.06 3.63 -5.94
C ASN A 76 -10.72 3.34 -7.41
N ARG A 77 -10.83 4.32 -8.31
CA ARG A 77 -10.48 4.14 -9.72
C ARG A 77 -8.99 3.83 -9.94
N ALA A 78 -8.14 4.14 -8.97
CA ALA A 78 -6.72 3.88 -9.04
C ALA A 78 -6.33 2.56 -8.35
N HIS A 79 -7.26 1.88 -7.68
CA HIS A 79 -6.96 0.66 -6.93
C HIS A 79 -6.41 -0.45 -7.83
N ALA A 80 -7.11 -0.77 -8.91
CA ALA A 80 -6.72 -1.90 -9.75
C ALA A 80 -5.33 -1.74 -10.38
N PRO A 81 -5.00 -0.61 -11.03
CA PRO A 81 -3.67 -0.47 -11.61
C PRO A 81 -2.55 -0.59 -10.59
N ILE A 82 -2.71 0.04 -9.42
CA ILE A 82 -1.68 0.02 -8.38
C ILE A 82 -1.57 -1.37 -7.75
N ALA A 83 -2.71 -1.99 -7.44
CA ALA A 83 -2.72 -3.33 -6.84
C ALA A 83 -2.09 -4.36 -7.77
N ILE A 84 -2.43 -4.33 -9.06
CA ILE A 84 -1.87 -5.24 -10.04
C ILE A 84 -0.36 -5.06 -10.15
N ALA A 85 0.11 -3.81 -10.27
CA ALA A 85 1.53 -3.53 -10.35
C ALA A 85 2.27 -3.98 -9.08
N ALA A 86 1.67 -3.80 -7.91
CA ALA A 86 2.27 -4.22 -6.64
C ALA A 86 2.37 -5.75 -6.55
N LEU A 87 1.31 -6.46 -6.94
CA LEU A 87 1.32 -7.92 -6.96
C LEU A 87 2.39 -8.44 -7.93
N GLN A 88 2.49 -7.84 -9.12
CA GLN A 88 3.50 -8.20 -10.11
C GLN A 88 4.92 -7.91 -9.61
N ALA A 89 5.08 -6.92 -8.76
CA ALA A 89 6.36 -6.60 -8.13
C ALA A 89 6.68 -7.48 -6.92
N GLY A 90 5.82 -8.44 -6.60
CA GLY A 90 6.05 -9.38 -5.51
C GLY A 90 5.61 -8.88 -4.14
N LYS A 91 4.75 -7.86 -4.08
CA LYS A 91 4.24 -7.31 -2.83
C LYS A 91 2.90 -7.92 -2.46
N HIS A 92 2.66 -8.11 -1.17
CA HIS A 92 1.31 -8.33 -0.68
C HIS A 92 0.54 -7.03 -0.73
N VAL A 93 -0.78 -7.10 -0.89
CA VAL A 93 -1.62 -5.91 -1.06
C VAL A 93 -2.80 -5.93 -0.09
N LEU A 94 -2.94 -4.87 0.67
CA LEU A 94 -4.17 -4.49 1.37
C LEU A 94 -4.74 -3.31 0.60
N CYS A 95 -5.97 -3.44 0.11
CA CYS A 95 -6.61 -2.42 -0.71
C CYS A 95 -7.91 -1.99 -0.07
N GLU A 96 -8.13 -0.68 0.04
CA GLU A 96 -9.38 -0.13 0.58
C GLU A 96 -10.55 -0.51 -0.33
N LYS A 97 -11.72 -0.62 0.24
CA LYS A 97 -12.93 -0.94 -0.51
C LYS A 97 -13.52 0.32 -1.18
N PRO A 98 -14.27 0.17 -2.28
CA PRO A 98 -14.39 -1.07 -3.06
C PRO A 98 -13.08 -1.40 -3.76
N LEU A 99 -12.81 -2.68 -4.01
CA LEU A 99 -11.55 -3.11 -4.63
C LEU A 99 -11.31 -2.40 -5.96
N ALA A 100 -12.36 -2.27 -6.77
CA ALA A 100 -12.28 -1.57 -8.05
C ALA A 100 -13.68 -1.14 -8.48
N PRO A 101 -13.78 -0.19 -9.43
CA PRO A 101 -15.08 0.30 -9.91
C PRO A 101 -15.88 -0.74 -10.69
N THR A 102 -15.23 -1.73 -11.31
CA THR A 102 -15.92 -2.70 -12.17
C THR A 102 -15.54 -4.13 -11.82
N PRO A 103 -16.43 -5.11 -12.08
CA PRO A 103 -16.09 -6.53 -11.92
C PRO A 103 -14.91 -6.98 -12.77
N GLU A 104 -14.74 -6.40 -13.96
CA GLU A 104 -13.64 -6.73 -14.85
C GLU A 104 -12.29 -6.38 -14.21
N GLU A 105 -12.19 -5.19 -13.61
CA GLU A 105 -10.98 -4.79 -12.92
C GLU A 105 -10.70 -5.69 -11.72
N VAL A 106 -11.74 -6.11 -10.98
CA VAL A 106 -11.58 -7.05 -9.88
C VAL A 106 -11.04 -8.38 -10.38
N ARG A 107 -11.54 -8.88 -11.52
CA ARG A 107 -11.03 -10.12 -12.11
C ARG A 107 -9.56 -10.00 -12.49
N GLN A 108 -9.14 -8.84 -13.01
CA GLN A 108 -7.74 -8.59 -13.34
C GLN A 108 -6.87 -8.58 -12.08
N MET A 109 -7.38 -8.02 -10.98
CA MET A 109 -6.68 -8.03 -9.69
C MET A 109 -6.53 -9.46 -9.17
N ILE A 110 -7.58 -10.26 -9.26
CA ILE A 110 -7.56 -11.67 -8.84
C ILE A 110 -6.56 -12.46 -9.68
N ALA A 111 -6.54 -12.24 -10.99
CA ALA A 111 -5.59 -12.90 -11.88
C ALA A 111 -4.14 -12.55 -11.50
N ALA A 112 -3.87 -11.29 -11.19
CA ALA A 112 -2.54 -10.86 -10.76
C ALA A 112 -2.17 -11.48 -9.42
N ARG A 113 -3.12 -11.57 -8.48
CA ARG A 113 -2.92 -12.25 -7.20
C ARG A 113 -2.51 -13.70 -7.42
N ASP A 114 -3.27 -14.42 -8.26
CA ASP A 114 -3.03 -15.85 -8.48
C ASP A 114 -1.69 -16.08 -9.18
N ALA A 115 -1.33 -15.24 -10.14
CA ALA A 115 -0.05 -15.33 -10.84
C ALA A 115 1.13 -15.01 -9.94
N SER A 116 0.98 -14.08 -9.01
CA SER A 116 2.07 -13.63 -8.13
C SER A 116 2.29 -14.53 -6.92
N GLY A 117 1.29 -15.27 -6.49
CA GLY A 117 1.34 -16.02 -5.24
C GLY A 117 1.32 -15.13 -4.00
N ARG A 118 0.97 -13.84 -4.14
CA ARG A 118 0.91 -12.89 -3.02
C ARG A 118 -0.51 -12.74 -2.52
N MET A 119 -0.67 -12.16 -1.33
CA MET A 119 -1.97 -11.94 -0.72
C MET A 119 -2.59 -10.65 -1.23
N LEU A 120 -3.89 -10.70 -1.48
CA LEU A 120 -4.72 -9.54 -1.79
C LEU A 120 -5.90 -9.52 -0.83
N MET A 121 -6.03 -8.44 -0.09
CA MET A 121 -7.14 -8.25 0.86
C MET A 121 -7.87 -6.96 0.57
#